data_3eb389b28395bf9b6ac42fd949e92898
#
_entry.id   3eb389b28395bf9b6ac42fd949e92898
#
_cell.length_a   1.000
_cell.length_b   1.000
_cell.length_c   1.000
_cell.angle_alpha   90.00
_cell.angle_beta   90.00
_cell.angle_gamma   90.00
#
_symmetry.space_group_name_H-M   'P 1'
#
loop_
_entity.id
_entity.type
_entity.pdbx_description
1 polymer ?
#
loop_
_entity_poly.entity_id
_entity_poly.type
_entity_poly.pdbx_seq_one_letter_code
_entity_poly.pdbx_strand_id
1 'polypeptide(L)'
;MRVFADTYFYLALFNTRDAHHKRIVEFMTGFTGGVVTTQWVLTEVADAFASIPQRRQLQAKFRLLADDPETRIVEASPELFEKGLNLYNSRPDKLWSLTDCISFMVMTEEQISDALTGDRHFDQAGFKALFA
;
A
#
# COMPACT_ATOMS: atom_id res chain seq x y z
N MET A 1 6.65 -15.92 -2.29
CA MET A 1 5.51 -15.12 -2.74
C MET A 1 5.59 -13.73 -2.17
N ARG A 2 5.40 -12.73 -3.01
CA ARG A 2 5.39 -11.33 -2.55
C ARG A 2 4.01 -10.72 -2.81
N VAL A 3 3.60 -9.81 -1.94
CA VAL A 3 2.36 -9.05 -2.07
C VAL A 3 2.68 -7.57 -1.98
N PHE A 4 1.83 -6.75 -2.57
CA PHE A 4 1.94 -5.29 -2.46
C PHE A 4 1.00 -4.81 -1.35
N ALA A 5 1.50 -3.95 -0.47
CA ALA A 5 0.69 -3.37 0.60
C ALA A 5 0.29 -1.94 0.24
N ASP A 6 -1.01 -1.70 0.17
CA ASP A 6 -1.61 -0.40 -0.08
C ASP A 6 -1.92 0.33 1.23
N THR A 7 -2.30 1.58 1.14
CA THR A 7 -2.69 2.42 2.27
C THR A 7 -3.74 1.77 3.16
N TYR A 8 -4.78 1.16 2.54
CA TYR A 8 -5.82 0.41 3.24
C TYR A 8 -5.25 -0.55 4.28
N PHE A 9 -4.23 -1.33 3.88
CA PHE A 9 -3.61 -2.33 4.74
C PHE A 9 -2.99 -1.70 5.98
N TYR A 10 -2.18 -0.65 5.81
CA TYR A 10 -1.47 -0.02 6.92
C TYR A 10 -2.41 0.76 7.84
N LEU A 11 -3.46 1.39 7.30
CA LEU A 11 -4.46 2.05 8.14
C LEU A 11 -5.12 1.03 9.07
N ALA A 12 -5.51 -0.13 8.54
CA ALA A 12 -6.14 -1.19 9.33
C ALA A 12 -5.15 -1.85 10.30
N LEU A 13 -3.90 -2.06 9.87
CA LEU A 13 -2.87 -2.68 10.71
C LEU A 13 -2.50 -1.79 11.90
N PHE A 14 -2.30 -0.49 11.66
CA PHE A 14 -1.79 0.44 12.65
C PHE A 14 -2.87 1.04 13.56
N ASN A 15 -4.13 0.94 13.19
CA ASN A 15 -5.24 1.44 14.01
C ASN A 15 -6.07 0.27 14.54
N THR A 16 -5.89 -0.05 15.82
CA THR A 16 -6.61 -1.16 16.46
C THR A 16 -8.13 -0.96 16.50
N ARG A 17 -8.60 0.26 16.27
CA ARG A 17 -10.04 0.59 16.21
C ARG A 17 -10.61 0.49 14.81
N ASP A 18 -9.77 0.26 13.79
CA ASP A 18 -10.24 0.08 12.42
C ASP A 18 -11.10 -1.19 12.34
N ALA A 19 -12.22 -1.10 11.63
CA ALA A 19 -13.16 -2.21 11.48
C ALA A 19 -12.51 -3.45 10.83
N HIS A 20 -11.44 -3.25 10.07
CA HIS A 20 -10.73 -4.31 9.35
C HIS A 20 -9.48 -4.80 10.07
N HIS A 21 -9.14 -4.22 11.22
CA HIS A 21 -7.90 -4.52 11.95
C HIS A 21 -7.74 -6.02 12.23
N LYS A 22 -8.77 -6.64 12.78
CA LYS A 22 -8.73 -8.06 13.15
C LYS A 22 -8.46 -8.94 11.93
N ARG A 23 -9.13 -8.67 10.82
CA ARG A 23 -8.97 -9.44 9.59
C ARG A 23 -7.54 -9.35 9.05
N ILE A 24 -6.97 -8.14 9.10
CA ILE A 24 -5.60 -7.90 8.65
C ILE A 24 -4.59 -8.65 9.53
N VAL A 25 -4.75 -8.56 10.85
CA VAL A 25 -3.85 -9.25 11.79
C VAL A 25 -3.92 -10.77 11.60
N GLU A 26 -5.12 -11.32 11.46
CA GLU A 26 -5.31 -12.76 11.22
C GLU A 26 -4.62 -13.20 9.93
N PHE A 27 -4.76 -12.42 8.85
CA PHE A 27 -4.08 -12.71 7.60
C PHE A 27 -2.56 -12.72 7.77
N MET A 28 -2.00 -11.69 8.41
CA MET A 28 -0.55 -11.56 8.57
C MET A 28 0.04 -12.62 9.49
N THR A 29 -0.73 -13.12 10.44
CA THR A 29 -0.28 -14.22 11.32
C THR A 29 0.07 -15.48 10.54
N GLY A 30 -0.67 -15.78 9.46
CA GLY A 30 -0.42 -16.95 8.62
C GLY A 30 0.42 -16.67 7.37
N PHE A 31 0.79 -15.42 7.14
CA PHE A 31 1.50 -15.04 5.92
C PHE A 31 3.02 -15.16 6.10
N THR A 32 3.70 -15.79 5.14
CA THR A 32 5.15 -16.03 5.19
C THR A 32 5.92 -15.43 4.02
N GLY A 33 5.26 -14.65 3.17
CA GLY A 33 5.90 -14.02 2.02
C GLY A 33 6.47 -12.64 2.31
N GLY A 34 7.07 -12.01 1.28
CA GLY A 34 7.55 -10.65 1.34
C GLY A 34 6.46 -9.63 1.05
N VAL A 35 6.63 -8.43 1.57
CA VAL A 35 5.72 -7.30 1.36
C VAL A 35 6.48 -6.18 0.65
N VAL A 36 5.87 -5.63 -0.40
CA VAL A 36 6.40 -4.46 -1.11
C VAL A 36 5.41 -3.32 -0.95
N THR A 37 5.93 -2.14 -0.65
CA THR A 37 5.14 -0.90 -0.60
C THR A 37 5.98 0.25 -1.13
N THR A 38 5.46 1.47 -1.09
CA THR A 38 6.17 2.66 -1.59
C THR A 38 6.13 3.78 -0.57
N GLN A 39 7.04 4.75 -0.71
CA GLN A 39 6.99 5.96 0.10
C GLN A 39 5.72 6.78 -0.15
N TRP A 40 5.12 6.71 -1.34
CA TRP A 40 3.84 7.38 -1.60
C TRP A 40 2.72 6.79 -0.76
N VAL A 41 2.66 5.45 -0.64
CA VAL A 41 1.70 4.79 0.25
C VAL A 41 1.93 5.22 1.69
N LEU A 42 3.18 5.21 2.16
CA LEU A 42 3.49 5.61 3.54
C LEU A 42 3.15 7.08 3.80
N THR A 43 3.27 7.95 2.80
CA THR A 43 2.84 9.35 2.90
C THR A 43 1.33 9.45 3.11
N GLU A 44 0.54 8.71 2.33
CA GLU A 44 -0.91 8.65 2.52
C GLU A 44 -1.29 8.15 3.91
N VAL A 45 -0.58 7.13 4.40
CA VAL A 45 -0.80 6.61 5.76
C VAL A 45 -0.56 7.69 6.80
N ALA A 46 0.57 8.39 6.69
CA ALA A 46 0.90 9.48 7.62
C ALA A 46 -0.13 10.61 7.56
N ASP A 47 -0.58 10.98 6.37
CA ASP A 47 -1.60 12.02 6.18
C ASP A 47 -2.91 11.63 6.86
N ALA A 48 -3.31 10.37 6.76
CA ALA A 48 -4.54 9.88 7.40
C ALA A 48 -4.45 9.92 8.93
N PHE A 49 -3.26 9.81 9.51
CA PHE A 49 -3.05 9.86 10.96
C PHE A 49 -2.64 11.24 11.48
N ALA A 50 -2.66 12.27 10.65
CA ALA A 50 -2.12 13.58 11.00
C ALA A 50 -2.79 14.23 12.21
N SER A 51 -4.08 13.98 12.43
CA SER A 51 -4.86 14.60 13.50
C SER A 51 -5.43 13.62 14.54
N ILE A 52 -4.95 12.36 14.55
CA ILE A 52 -5.44 11.36 15.50
C ILE A 52 -4.33 10.96 16.49
N PRO A 53 -4.69 10.37 17.67
CA PRO A 53 -3.69 10.05 18.71
C PRO A 53 -2.56 9.12 18.23
N GLN A 54 -2.82 8.27 17.23
CA GLN A 54 -1.84 7.32 16.68
C GLN A 54 -0.66 8.01 15.98
N ARG A 55 -0.78 9.29 15.63
CA ARG A 55 0.30 10.03 14.98
C ARG A 55 1.63 9.93 15.73
N ARG A 56 1.60 10.00 17.06
CA ARG A 56 2.80 9.92 17.90
C ARG A 56 3.50 8.56 17.81
N GLN A 57 2.75 7.51 17.49
CA GLN A 57 3.28 6.14 17.41
C GLN A 57 3.75 5.79 16.00
N LEU A 58 3.40 6.61 15.02
CA LEU A 58 3.63 6.28 13.62
C LEU A 58 5.12 6.18 13.29
N GLN A 59 5.96 7.05 13.87
CA GLN A 59 7.40 7.02 13.63
C GLN A 59 8.00 5.67 14.02
N ALA A 60 7.62 5.14 15.18
CA ALA A 60 8.10 3.84 15.63
C ALA A 60 7.61 2.72 14.71
N LYS A 61 6.36 2.80 14.24
CA LYS A 61 5.79 1.83 13.31
C LYS A 61 6.49 1.86 11.95
N PHE A 62 6.78 3.03 11.43
CA PHE A 62 7.53 3.16 10.19
C PHE A 62 8.96 2.64 10.32
N ARG A 63 9.58 2.83 11.49
CA ARG A 63 10.91 2.26 11.76
C ARG A 63 10.87 0.73 11.76
N LEU A 64 9.84 0.14 12.35
CA LEU A 64 9.67 -1.32 12.32
C LEU A 64 9.54 -1.83 10.88
N LEU A 65 8.81 -1.11 10.02
CA LEU A 65 8.72 -1.48 8.60
C LEU A 65 10.07 -1.37 7.90
N ALA A 66 10.81 -0.30 8.16
CA ALA A 66 12.12 -0.08 7.53
C ALA A 66 13.14 -1.14 7.95
N ASP A 67 13.03 -1.65 9.18
CA ASP A 67 13.94 -2.67 9.73
C ASP A 67 13.47 -4.09 9.44
N ASP A 68 12.26 -4.29 8.93
CA ASP A 68 11.73 -5.62 8.61
C ASP A 68 12.39 -6.17 7.34
N PRO A 69 13.14 -7.29 7.43
CA PRO A 69 13.81 -7.84 6.25
C PRO A 69 12.85 -8.37 5.19
N GLU A 70 11.58 -8.62 5.55
CA GLU A 70 10.56 -9.10 4.62
C GLU A 70 9.78 -7.96 3.96
N THR A 71 10.02 -6.71 4.36
CA THR A 71 9.35 -5.53 3.79
C THR A 71 10.33 -4.72 2.95
N ARG A 72 9.97 -4.53 1.68
CA ARG A 72 10.70 -3.66 0.76
C ARG A 72 9.90 -2.37 0.56
N ILE A 73 10.49 -1.25 0.94
CA ILE A 73 9.90 0.08 0.71
C ILE A 73 10.57 0.69 -0.52
N VAL A 74 9.81 0.83 -1.59
CA VAL A 74 10.30 1.45 -2.82
C VAL A 74 10.36 2.97 -2.61
N GLU A 75 11.56 3.53 -2.78
CA GLU A 75 11.77 4.96 -2.62
C GLU A 75 11.10 5.76 -3.73
N ALA A 76 10.60 6.94 -3.38
CA ALA A 76 10.09 7.89 -4.35
C ALA A 76 11.20 8.29 -5.33
N SER A 77 10.85 8.32 -6.61
CA SER A 77 11.79 8.70 -7.67
C SER A 77 11.06 9.48 -8.75
N PRO A 78 11.77 10.36 -9.49
CA PRO A 78 11.18 11.03 -10.63
C PRO A 78 10.66 10.06 -11.70
N GLU A 79 11.35 8.95 -11.92
CA GLU A 79 10.97 7.95 -12.92
C GLU A 79 9.64 7.30 -12.58
N LEU A 80 9.44 6.86 -11.34
CA LEU A 80 8.18 6.26 -10.91
C LEU A 80 7.04 7.27 -10.91
N PHE A 81 7.32 8.49 -10.50
CA PHE A 81 6.33 9.56 -10.55
C PHE A 81 5.83 9.76 -11.98
N GLU A 82 6.74 9.87 -12.95
CA GLU A 82 6.38 10.05 -14.37
C GLU A 82 5.60 8.87 -14.93
N LYS A 83 6.01 7.65 -14.61
CA LYS A 83 5.29 6.44 -15.04
C LYS A 83 3.87 6.41 -14.49
N GLY A 84 3.72 6.71 -13.22
CA GLY A 84 2.40 6.78 -12.58
C GLY A 84 1.54 7.88 -13.18
N LEU A 85 2.12 9.05 -13.43
CA LEU A 85 1.42 10.18 -14.01
C LEU A 85 0.97 9.87 -15.45
N ASN A 86 1.79 9.19 -16.24
CA ASN A 86 1.42 8.77 -17.59
C ASN A 86 0.23 7.81 -17.56
N LEU A 87 0.23 6.84 -16.66
CA LEU A 87 -0.91 5.94 -16.50
C LEU A 87 -2.16 6.71 -16.06
N TYR A 88 -2.01 7.59 -15.09
CA TYR A 88 -3.10 8.43 -14.58
C TYR A 88 -3.75 9.24 -15.72
N ASN A 89 -2.94 9.88 -16.54
CA ASN A 89 -3.43 10.69 -17.67
C ASN A 89 -4.02 9.85 -18.81
N SER A 90 -3.59 8.61 -18.97
CA SER A 90 -4.08 7.72 -20.04
C SER A 90 -5.43 7.08 -19.73
N ARG A 91 -5.89 7.14 -18.47
CA ARG A 91 -7.13 6.50 -18.02
C ARG A 91 -8.07 7.49 -17.35
N PRO A 92 -8.56 8.52 -18.08
CA PRO A 92 -9.52 9.46 -17.51
C PRO A 92 -10.89 8.82 -17.21
N ASP A 93 -11.13 7.62 -17.73
CA ASP A 93 -12.31 6.81 -17.44
C ASP A 93 -12.30 6.16 -16.07
N LYS A 94 -11.16 6.18 -15.36
CA LYS A 94 -10.99 5.54 -14.04
C LYS A 94 -10.87 6.58 -12.94
N LEU A 95 -11.36 6.23 -11.75
CA LEU A 95 -11.22 7.07 -10.55
C LEU A 95 -9.95 6.72 -9.75
N TRP A 96 -8.96 6.18 -10.41
CA TRP A 96 -7.68 5.84 -9.79
C TRP A 96 -6.95 7.11 -9.33
N SER A 97 -6.47 7.12 -8.10
CA SER A 97 -5.59 8.19 -7.64
C SER A 97 -4.21 8.08 -8.30
N LEU A 98 -3.41 9.15 -8.22
CA LEU A 98 -2.03 9.08 -8.70
C LEU A 98 -1.22 8.07 -7.88
N THR A 99 -1.45 7.99 -6.57
CA THR A 99 -0.82 6.97 -5.73
C THR A 99 -1.19 5.57 -6.17
N ASP A 100 -2.46 5.32 -6.52
CA ASP A 100 -2.88 4.04 -7.10
C ASP A 100 -2.08 3.72 -8.37
N CYS A 101 -1.99 4.68 -9.29
CA CYS A 101 -1.29 4.49 -10.56
C CYS A 101 0.20 4.20 -10.35
N ILE A 102 0.85 4.88 -9.42
CA ILE A 102 2.25 4.59 -9.06
C ILE A 102 2.37 3.17 -8.50
N SER A 103 1.44 2.78 -7.62
CA SER A 103 1.40 1.42 -7.05
C SER A 103 1.25 0.37 -8.16
N PHE A 104 0.37 0.61 -9.14
CA PHE A 104 0.19 -0.31 -10.28
C PHE A 104 1.47 -0.45 -11.10
N MET A 105 2.21 0.63 -11.30
CA MET A 105 3.49 0.58 -12.00
C MET A 105 4.53 -0.23 -11.25
N VAL A 106 4.62 -0.06 -9.93
CA VAL A 106 5.53 -0.84 -9.08
C VAL A 106 5.16 -2.32 -9.14
N MET A 107 3.88 -2.66 -9.00
CA MET A 107 3.42 -4.05 -9.05
C MET A 107 3.77 -4.69 -10.40
N THR A 108 3.59 -3.95 -11.48
CA THR A 108 3.92 -4.43 -12.83
C THR A 108 5.43 -4.69 -12.95
N GLU A 109 6.26 -3.76 -12.56
CA GLU A 109 7.72 -3.88 -12.65
C GLU A 109 8.27 -4.99 -11.75
N GLU A 110 7.71 -5.15 -10.56
CA GLU A 110 8.11 -6.17 -9.58
C GLU A 110 7.43 -7.52 -9.83
N GLN A 111 6.55 -7.62 -10.81
CA GLN A 111 5.80 -8.83 -11.16
C GLN A 111 4.98 -9.36 -9.97
N ILE A 112 4.28 -8.45 -9.29
CA ILE A 112 3.41 -8.76 -8.16
C ILE A 112 1.95 -8.70 -8.64
N SER A 113 1.18 -9.77 -8.36
CA SER A 113 -0.21 -9.87 -8.78
C SER A 113 -1.21 -9.58 -7.66
N ASP A 114 -0.82 -9.80 -6.41
CA ASP A 114 -1.71 -9.74 -5.25
C ASP A 114 -1.44 -8.50 -4.42
N ALA A 115 -2.50 -7.79 -4.04
CA ALA A 115 -2.41 -6.59 -3.22
C ALA A 115 -3.18 -6.73 -1.91
N LEU A 116 -2.55 -6.30 -0.83
CA LEU A 116 -3.15 -6.21 0.50
C LEU A 116 -4.00 -4.93 0.54
N THR A 117 -5.19 -5.01 0.01
CA THR A 117 -6.10 -3.87 -0.08
C THR A 117 -7.55 -4.34 -0.18
N GLY A 118 -8.48 -3.50 0.26
CA GLY A 118 -9.90 -3.65 0.00
C GLY A 118 -10.39 -2.80 -1.17
N ASP A 119 -9.50 -2.08 -1.82
CA ASP A 119 -9.83 -1.16 -2.90
C ASP A 119 -9.96 -1.92 -4.23
N ARG A 120 -11.16 -1.88 -4.81
CA ARG A 120 -11.45 -2.53 -6.09
C ARG A 120 -10.75 -1.89 -7.28
N HIS A 121 -10.14 -0.72 -7.12
CA HIS A 121 -9.31 -0.12 -8.16
C HIS A 121 -8.18 -1.07 -8.58
N PHE A 122 -7.65 -1.84 -7.66
CA PHE A 122 -6.60 -2.83 -7.95
C PHE A 122 -7.13 -3.96 -8.84
N ASP A 123 -8.36 -4.45 -8.58
CA ASP A 123 -9.01 -5.43 -9.46
C ASP A 123 -9.24 -4.86 -10.86
N GLN A 124 -9.66 -3.60 -10.96
CA GLN A 124 -9.87 -2.93 -12.24
C GLN A 124 -8.59 -2.84 -13.06
N ALA A 125 -7.45 -2.71 -12.39
CA ALA A 125 -6.14 -2.60 -13.04
C ALA A 125 -5.52 -3.97 -13.38
N GLY A 126 -6.22 -5.07 -13.09
CA GLY A 126 -5.76 -6.42 -13.42
C GLY A 126 -5.02 -7.14 -12.31
N PHE A 127 -5.02 -6.59 -11.10
CA PHE A 127 -4.43 -7.23 -9.93
C PHE A 127 -5.52 -7.89 -9.08
N LYS A 128 -5.13 -8.55 -8.01
CA LYS A 128 -6.09 -9.16 -7.08
C LYS A 128 -6.07 -8.43 -5.74
N ALA A 129 -7.17 -7.78 -5.41
CA ALA A 129 -7.36 -7.13 -4.11
C ALA A 129 -7.81 -8.20 -3.09
N LEU A 130 -6.91 -8.58 -2.19
CA LEU A 130 -7.12 -9.73 -1.29
C LEU A 130 -8.22 -9.50 -0.25
N PHE A 131 -8.57 -8.24 0.03
CA PHE A 131 -9.58 -7.88 1.02
C PHE A 131 -10.82 -7.21 0.41
N ALA A 132 -10.92 -7.20 -0.90
CA ALA A 132 -12.10 -6.67 -1.58
C ALA A 132 -13.27 -7.66 -1.55
#